data_a16130100be75bd4fa86f5da3d7b27d7
#
_entry.id   a16130100be75bd4fa86f5da3d7b27d7
#
_cell.length_a   1.000
_cell.length_b   1.000
_cell.length_c   1.000
_cell.angle_alpha   90.00
_cell.angle_beta   90.00
_cell.angle_gamma   90.00
#
_symmetry.space_group_name_H-M   'P 1'
#
loop_
_entity.id
_entity.type
_entity.pdbx_description
1 polymer ?
#
loop_
_entity_poly.entity_id
_entity_poly.type
_entity_poly.pdbx_seq_one_letter_code
_entity_poly.pdbx_strand_id
1 'polypeptide(L)'
;MNPTFNAPLVLLMQNFFIISFFIFLGFCIYLYQAKSKYLLALLPLLALSTHQVEEYVLSPLLFGDYYHFLNWAYRNAMDISPMEVTLLNLTPYIILLPALIISRARSKKIFGIIFLFNNALTMANASFHIGISTAQNIFSPGMASSLFFY
;
A
#
# COMPACT_ATOMS: atom_id res chain seq x y z
N MET A 1 11.70 -18.57 18.23
CA MET A 1 10.32 -18.25 18.65
C MET A 1 9.67 -17.54 17.48
N ASN A 2 8.55 -17.99 16.99
CA ASN A 2 7.81 -17.21 15.99
C ASN A 2 7.29 -15.96 16.71
N PRO A 3 7.61 -14.74 16.26
CA PRO A 3 6.98 -13.58 16.79
C PRO A 3 5.49 -13.73 16.50
N THR A 4 4.69 -13.99 17.52
CA THR A 4 3.26 -13.84 17.42
C THR A 4 3.01 -12.34 17.28
N PHE A 5 3.03 -11.86 16.02
CA PHE A 5 2.48 -10.55 15.74
C PHE A 5 1.09 -10.54 16.34
N ASN A 6 0.74 -9.47 17.01
CA ASN A 6 -0.55 -9.33 17.66
C ASN A 6 -1.65 -9.69 16.63
N ALA A 7 -2.17 -10.90 16.73
CA ALA A 7 -3.10 -11.44 15.74
C ALA A 7 -4.31 -10.53 15.46
N PRO A 8 -4.91 -9.85 16.46
CA PRO A 8 -5.94 -8.85 16.23
C PRO A 8 -5.51 -7.67 15.37
N LEU A 9 -4.27 -7.17 15.53
CA LEU A 9 -3.76 -6.06 14.70
C LEU A 9 -3.55 -6.50 13.26
N VAL A 10 -2.97 -7.68 13.05
CA VAL A 10 -2.77 -8.24 11.72
C VAL A 10 -4.11 -8.44 10.99
N LEU A 11 -5.09 -9.02 11.66
CA LEU A 11 -6.43 -9.23 11.12
C LEU A 11 -7.12 -7.89 10.78
N LEU A 12 -6.97 -6.89 11.64
CA LEU A 12 -7.49 -5.54 11.40
C LEU A 12 -6.88 -4.92 10.14
N MET A 13 -5.55 -5.02 9.98
CA MET A 13 -4.84 -4.52 8.80
C MET A 13 -5.29 -5.24 7.52
N GLN A 14 -5.37 -6.56 7.54
CA GLN A 14 -5.83 -7.35 6.39
C GLN A 14 -7.23 -6.92 5.95
N ASN A 15 -8.17 -6.85 6.88
CA ASN A 15 -9.54 -6.42 6.57
C ASN A 15 -9.59 -4.98 6.05
N PHE A 16 -8.81 -4.08 6.66
CA PHE A 16 -8.73 -2.69 6.21
C PHE A 16 -8.22 -2.59 4.76
N PHE A 17 -7.16 -3.32 4.41
CA PHE A 17 -6.59 -3.27 3.05
C PHE A 17 -7.52 -3.91 2.01
N ILE A 18 -8.19 -5.02 2.34
CA ILE A 18 -9.20 -5.62 1.46
C ILE A 18 -10.35 -4.64 1.21
N ILE A 19 -10.90 -4.05 2.25
CA ILE A 19 -12.00 -3.09 2.15
C ILE A 19 -11.55 -1.85 1.33
N SER A 20 -10.37 -1.32 1.62
CA SER A 20 -9.80 -0.17 0.90
C SER A 20 -9.62 -0.46 -0.58
N PHE A 21 -9.13 -1.65 -0.94
CA PHE A 21 -8.98 -2.07 -2.31
C PHE A 21 -10.33 -2.03 -3.06
N PHE A 22 -11.36 -2.65 -2.51
CA PHE A 22 -12.68 -2.66 -3.18
C PHE A 22 -13.32 -1.27 -3.25
N ILE A 23 -13.12 -0.43 -2.23
CA ILE A 23 -13.59 0.97 -2.25
C ILE A 23 -12.90 1.74 -3.37
N PHE A 24 -11.56 1.70 -3.45
CA PHE A 24 -10.83 2.43 -4.49
C PHE A 24 -11.08 1.87 -5.88
N LEU A 25 -11.21 0.57 -6.03
CA LEU A 25 -11.59 -0.06 -7.28
C LEU A 25 -12.97 0.44 -7.76
N GLY A 26 -13.97 0.43 -6.87
CA GLY A 26 -15.31 0.93 -7.18
C GLY A 26 -15.31 2.41 -7.57
N PHE A 27 -14.57 3.25 -6.84
CA PHE A 27 -14.41 4.66 -7.19
C PHE A 27 -13.67 4.88 -8.51
N CYS A 28 -12.62 4.09 -8.79
CA CYS A 28 -11.92 4.16 -10.07
C CYS A 28 -12.84 3.78 -11.23
N ILE A 29 -13.64 2.71 -11.11
CA ILE A 29 -14.62 2.32 -12.11
C ILE A 29 -15.66 3.44 -12.33
N TYR A 30 -16.22 3.99 -11.26
CA TYR A 30 -17.15 5.11 -11.34
C TYR A 30 -16.55 6.33 -12.04
N LEU A 31 -15.33 6.75 -11.65
CA LEU A 31 -14.65 7.90 -12.25
C LEU A 31 -14.26 7.65 -13.72
N TYR A 32 -13.92 6.42 -14.07
CA TYR A 32 -13.67 6.01 -15.45
C TYR A 32 -14.93 6.15 -16.33
N GLN A 33 -16.06 5.61 -15.86
CA GLN A 33 -17.34 5.72 -16.56
C GLN A 33 -17.80 7.18 -16.70
N ALA A 34 -17.57 7.99 -15.66
CA ALA A 34 -17.85 9.42 -15.65
C ALA A 34 -16.84 10.27 -16.47
N LYS A 35 -15.83 9.64 -17.11
CA LYS A 35 -14.74 10.31 -17.84
C LYS A 35 -14.08 11.41 -17.02
N SER A 36 -13.93 11.20 -15.73
CA SER A 36 -13.44 12.20 -14.79
C SER A 36 -11.91 12.26 -14.76
N LYS A 37 -11.35 13.48 -14.86
CA LYS A 37 -9.91 13.70 -14.72
C LYS A 37 -9.36 13.32 -13.33
N TYR A 38 -10.22 13.18 -12.33
CA TYR A 38 -9.83 12.79 -10.98
C TYR A 38 -9.51 11.29 -10.85
N LEU A 39 -9.78 10.50 -11.88
CA LEU A 39 -9.34 9.11 -11.95
C LEU A 39 -7.82 9.00 -11.73
N LEU A 40 -7.03 9.83 -12.43
CA LEU A 40 -5.57 9.82 -12.31
C LEU A 40 -5.08 10.08 -10.88
N ALA A 41 -5.82 10.88 -10.11
CA ALA A 41 -5.45 11.17 -8.72
C ALA A 41 -5.76 9.99 -7.76
N LEU A 42 -6.68 9.10 -8.14
CA LEU A 42 -7.08 7.96 -7.33
C LEU A 42 -6.28 6.68 -7.65
N LEU A 43 -5.74 6.57 -8.86
CA LEU A 43 -4.96 5.40 -9.28
C LEU A 43 -3.80 5.03 -8.34
N PRO A 44 -3.00 5.98 -7.81
CA PRO A 44 -1.93 5.62 -6.86
C PRO A 44 -2.45 4.99 -5.57
N LEU A 45 -3.62 5.39 -5.09
CA LEU A 45 -4.24 4.80 -3.90
C LEU A 45 -4.80 3.41 -4.20
N LEU A 46 -5.32 3.19 -5.40
CA LEU A 46 -5.71 1.85 -5.85
C LEU A 46 -4.49 0.94 -5.98
N ALA A 47 -3.41 1.42 -6.61
CA ALA A 47 -2.16 0.68 -6.72
C ALA A 47 -1.59 0.31 -5.34
N LEU A 48 -1.55 1.25 -4.40
CA LEU A 48 -1.10 1.02 -3.04
C LEU A 48 -1.98 0.00 -2.31
N SER A 49 -3.30 0.10 -2.41
CA SER A 49 -4.20 -0.87 -1.76
C SER A 49 -4.06 -2.26 -2.36
N THR A 50 -3.86 -2.38 -3.68
CA THR A 50 -3.56 -3.66 -4.34
C THR A 50 -2.24 -4.26 -3.82
N HIS A 51 -1.22 -3.44 -3.70
CA HIS A 51 0.08 -3.82 -3.16
C HIS A 51 -0.04 -4.35 -1.72
N GLN A 52 -0.77 -3.65 -0.87
CA GLN A 52 -0.97 -4.07 0.51
C GLN A 52 -1.83 -5.34 0.63
N VAL A 53 -2.79 -5.56 -0.28
CA VAL A 53 -3.51 -6.84 -0.36
C VAL A 53 -2.55 -7.97 -0.77
N GLU A 54 -1.60 -7.73 -1.68
CA GLU A 54 -0.56 -8.72 -1.97
C GLU A 54 0.28 -9.04 -0.73
N GLU A 55 0.80 -8.03 -0.03
CA GLU A 55 1.70 -8.20 1.12
C GLU A 55 1.06 -8.95 2.30
N TYR A 56 -0.18 -8.62 2.61
CA TYR A 56 -0.83 -9.04 3.86
C TYR A 56 -1.85 -10.17 3.66
N VAL A 57 -2.28 -10.42 2.43
CA VAL A 57 -3.34 -11.39 2.15
C VAL A 57 -2.90 -12.43 1.13
N LEU A 58 -2.52 -12.01 -0.09
CA LEU A 58 -2.25 -12.95 -1.17
C LEU A 58 -0.93 -13.70 -0.98
N SER A 59 0.14 -13.02 -0.59
CA SER A 59 1.43 -13.66 -0.38
C SER A 59 1.39 -14.74 0.70
N PRO A 60 0.84 -14.50 1.91
CA PRO A 60 0.69 -15.56 2.89
C PRO A 60 -0.30 -16.65 2.47
N LEU A 61 -1.35 -16.32 1.74
CA LEU A 61 -2.32 -17.30 1.24
C LEU A 61 -1.70 -18.26 0.22
N LEU A 62 -0.86 -17.75 -0.68
CA LEU A 62 -0.28 -18.52 -1.78
C LEU A 62 1.01 -19.23 -1.39
N PHE A 63 1.83 -18.63 -0.52
CA PHE A 63 3.19 -19.07 -0.22
C PHE A 63 3.40 -19.45 1.26
N GLY A 64 2.37 -19.31 2.08
CA GLY A 64 2.38 -19.61 3.52
C GLY A 64 2.74 -18.41 4.40
N ASP A 65 2.52 -18.55 5.71
CA ASP A 65 2.63 -17.48 6.71
C ASP A 65 4.01 -16.78 6.78
N TYR A 66 5.06 -17.45 6.30
CA TYR A 66 6.36 -16.82 6.16
C TYR A 66 6.32 -15.58 5.27
N TYR A 67 5.51 -15.60 4.22
CA TYR A 67 5.38 -14.50 3.25
C TYR A 67 4.36 -13.43 3.65
N HIS A 68 3.82 -13.48 4.85
CA HIS A 68 3.18 -12.31 5.44
C HIS A 68 4.26 -11.23 5.68
N PHE A 69 4.06 -10.02 5.19
CA PHE A 69 5.11 -8.99 5.15
C PHE A 69 5.85 -8.81 6.49
N LEU A 70 5.11 -8.73 7.61
CA LEU A 70 5.74 -8.56 8.93
C LEU A 70 6.61 -9.77 9.33
N ASN A 71 6.17 -11.01 9.03
CA ASN A 71 6.97 -12.21 9.29
C ASN A 71 8.22 -12.25 8.39
N TRP A 72 8.05 -11.92 7.13
CA TRP A 72 9.12 -11.88 6.16
C TRP A 72 10.17 -10.82 6.54
N ALA A 73 9.74 -9.61 6.88
CA ALA A 73 10.63 -8.52 7.30
C ALA A 73 11.43 -8.90 8.54
N TYR A 74 10.78 -9.43 9.57
CA TYR A 74 11.45 -9.88 10.79
C TYR A 74 12.51 -10.94 10.53
N ARG A 75 12.22 -11.93 9.68
CA ARG A 75 13.17 -13.02 9.37
C ARG A 75 14.34 -12.58 8.50
N ASN A 76 14.17 -11.50 7.75
CA ASN A 76 15.25 -10.91 6.94
C ASN A 76 15.99 -9.80 7.69
N ALA A 77 15.99 -9.87 9.03
CA ALA A 77 16.73 -8.98 9.93
C ALA A 77 16.41 -7.47 9.76
N MET A 78 15.16 -7.18 9.39
CA MET A 78 14.67 -5.81 9.41
C MET A 78 14.17 -5.49 10.81
N ASP A 79 14.82 -4.53 11.44
CA ASP A 79 14.39 -4.02 12.74
C ASP A 79 13.19 -3.06 12.55
N ILE A 80 12.04 -3.66 12.28
CA ILE A 80 10.80 -2.93 12.01
C ILE A 80 9.77 -3.27 13.07
N SER A 81 9.31 -2.27 13.80
CA SER A 81 8.19 -2.42 14.72
C SER A 81 6.87 -2.60 13.94
N PRO A 82 6.04 -3.61 14.30
CA PRO A 82 4.72 -3.78 13.69
C PRO A 82 3.85 -2.52 13.76
N MET A 83 3.98 -1.73 14.82
CA MET A 83 3.26 -0.46 14.98
C MET A 83 3.73 0.59 13.98
N GLU A 84 5.04 0.73 13.77
CA GLU A 84 5.62 1.68 12.80
C GLU A 84 5.19 1.35 11.38
N VAL A 85 5.24 0.06 11.00
CA VAL A 85 4.76 -0.40 9.70
C VAL A 85 3.26 -0.11 9.53
N THR A 86 2.47 -0.38 10.57
CA THR A 86 1.03 -0.09 10.53
C THR A 86 0.77 1.39 10.32
N LEU A 87 1.42 2.26 11.08
CA LEU A 87 1.27 3.71 10.96
C LEU A 87 1.71 4.20 9.58
N LEU A 88 2.85 3.70 9.08
CA LEU A 88 3.35 4.07 7.75
C LEU A 88 2.36 3.67 6.65
N ASN A 89 1.85 2.44 6.70
CA ASN A 89 0.91 1.94 5.71
C ASN A 89 -0.47 2.61 5.77
N LEU A 90 -0.91 3.09 6.93
CA LEU A 90 -2.18 3.80 7.09
C LEU A 90 -2.09 5.29 6.74
N THR A 91 -0.89 5.88 6.78
CA THR A 91 -0.68 7.32 6.51
C THR A 91 -1.30 7.80 5.20
N PRO A 92 -1.13 7.12 4.04
CA PRO A 92 -1.75 7.56 2.78
C PRO A 92 -3.27 7.63 2.85
N TYR A 93 -3.91 6.75 3.59
CA TYR A 93 -5.36 6.71 3.70
C TYR A 93 -5.90 7.77 4.67
N ILE A 94 -5.25 7.94 5.82
CA ILE A 94 -5.75 8.79 6.90
C ILE A 94 -5.37 10.26 6.69
N ILE A 95 -4.21 10.52 6.11
CA ILE A 95 -3.68 11.88 5.94
C ILE A 95 -3.79 12.35 4.49
N LEU A 96 -3.20 11.59 3.55
CA LEU A 96 -3.08 12.06 2.17
C LEU A 96 -4.41 12.05 1.43
N LEU A 97 -5.28 11.07 1.65
CA LEU A 97 -6.58 11.04 0.99
C LEU A 97 -7.48 12.20 1.42
N PRO A 98 -7.70 12.49 2.72
CA PRO A 98 -8.43 13.67 3.13
C PRO A 98 -7.78 14.98 2.65
N ALA A 99 -6.46 15.09 2.73
CA ALA A 99 -5.73 16.26 2.24
C ALA A 99 -5.94 16.47 0.73
N LEU A 100 -5.93 15.39 -0.05
CA LEU A 100 -6.20 15.43 -1.49
C LEU A 100 -7.62 15.92 -1.78
N ILE A 101 -8.62 15.40 -1.06
CA ILE A 101 -10.03 15.79 -1.21
C ILE A 101 -10.23 17.28 -0.86
N ILE A 102 -9.67 17.72 0.26
CA ILE A 102 -9.81 19.11 0.72
C ILE A 102 -9.10 20.08 -0.22
N SER A 103 -7.88 19.76 -0.63
CA SER A 103 -7.07 20.62 -1.49
C SER A 103 -7.69 20.80 -2.88
N ARG A 104 -8.37 19.78 -3.39
CA ARG A 104 -9.12 19.87 -4.65
C ARG A 104 -10.12 21.02 -4.66
N ALA A 105 -10.84 21.23 -3.56
CA ALA A 105 -11.84 22.28 -3.43
C ALA A 105 -11.24 23.68 -3.26
N ARG A 106 -9.97 23.78 -2.81
CA ARG A 106 -9.34 25.03 -2.42
C ARG A 106 -8.31 25.55 -3.41
N SER A 107 -7.41 24.68 -3.91
CA SER A 107 -6.27 25.10 -4.73
C SER A 107 -5.75 23.98 -5.63
N LYS A 108 -5.72 24.24 -6.95
CA LYS A 108 -5.13 23.31 -7.93
C LYS A 108 -3.65 23.06 -7.67
N LYS A 109 -2.92 24.07 -7.18
CA LYS A 109 -1.48 23.94 -6.87
C LYS A 109 -1.27 23.01 -5.68
N ILE A 110 -2.01 23.19 -4.60
CA ILE A 110 -1.93 22.34 -3.41
C ILE A 110 -2.33 20.91 -3.76
N PHE A 111 -3.41 20.74 -4.52
CA PHE A 111 -3.82 19.42 -5.04
C PHE A 111 -2.68 18.75 -5.80
N GLY A 112 -2.01 19.46 -6.73
CA GLY A 112 -0.89 18.92 -7.49
C GLY A 112 0.29 18.50 -6.62
N ILE A 113 0.64 19.29 -5.61
CA ILE A 113 1.73 18.96 -4.66
C ILE A 113 1.41 17.68 -3.88
N ILE A 114 0.21 17.58 -3.33
CA ILE A 114 -0.21 16.40 -2.56
C ILE A 114 -0.28 15.16 -3.45
N PHE A 115 -0.77 15.31 -4.68
CA PHE A 115 -0.79 14.24 -5.67
C PHE A 115 0.64 13.72 -5.99
N LEU A 116 1.57 14.62 -6.26
CA LEU A 116 2.98 14.25 -6.53
C LEU A 116 3.62 13.59 -5.32
N PHE A 117 3.37 14.10 -4.11
CA PHE A 117 3.89 13.52 -2.89
C PHE A 117 3.36 12.10 -2.64
N ASN A 118 2.06 11.87 -2.87
CA ASN A 118 1.47 10.54 -2.76
C ASN A 118 2.09 9.55 -3.77
N ASN A 119 2.29 9.98 -5.02
CA ASN A 119 2.97 9.15 -6.01
C ASN A 119 4.42 8.85 -5.61
N ALA A 120 5.15 9.83 -5.09
CA ALA A 120 6.52 9.61 -4.63
C ALA A 120 6.61 8.59 -3.49
N LEU A 121 5.66 8.61 -2.55
CA LEU A 121 5.59 7.63 -1.47
C LEU A 121 5.32 6.22 -2.00
N THR A 122 4.36 6.06 -2.92
CA THR A 122 4.04 4.75 -3.50
C THR A 122 5.19 4.22 -4.35
N MET A 123 5.88 5.08 -5.10
CA MET A 123 7.10 4.70 -5.84
C MET A 123 8.25 4.30 -4.91
N ALA A 124 8.44 5.02 -3.79
CA ALA A 124 9.47 4.67 -2.81
C ALA A 124 9.19 3.28 -2.19
N ASN A 125 7.93 2.99 -1.86
CA ASN A 125 7.53 1.69 -1.36
C ASN A 125 7.80 0.56 -2.38
N ALA A 126 7.41 0.75 -3.63
CA ALA A 126 7.69 -0.21 -4.70
C ALA A 126 9.19 -0.41 -4.93
N SER A 127 9.97 0.67 -4.93
CA SER A 127 11.44 0.61 -5.07
C SER A 127 12.09 -0.18 -3.93
N PHE A 128 11.55 -0.09 -2.72
CA PHE A 128 12.01 -0.87 -1.58
C PHE A 128 11.87 -2.38 -1.86
N HIS A 129 10.69 -2.86 -2.30
CA HIS A 129 10.45 -4.29 -2.57
C HIS A 129 11.29 -4.81 -3.73
N ILE A 130 11.41 -4.05 -4.81
CA ILE A 130 12.26 -4.40 -5.95
C ILE A 130 13.74 -4.41 -5.54
N GLY A 131 14.18 -3.38 -4.83
CA GLY A 131 15.55 -3.23 -4.39
C GLY A 131 16.01 -4.35 -3.46
N ILE A 132 15.23 -4.66 -2.42
CA ILE A 132 15.60 -5.71 -1.47
C ILE A 132 15.53 -7.11 -2.10
N SER A 133 14.53 -7.36 -2.95
CA SER A 133 14.44 -8.63 -3.67
C SER A 133 15.63 -8.86 -4.59
N THR A 134 16.06 -7.81 -5.28
CA THR A 134 17.23 -7.87 -6.18
C THR A 134 18.53 -8.00 -5.40
N ALA A 135 18.72 -7.19 -4.35
CA ALA A 135 19.95 -7.18 -3.57
C ALA A 135 20.20 -8.48 -2.80
N GLN A 136 19.15 -9.12 -2.30
CA GLN A 136 19.25 -10.36 -1.52
C GLN A 136 18.90 -11.62 -2.32
N ASN A 137 18.49 -11.47 -3.58
CA ASN A 137 18.04 -12.58 -4.44
C ASN A 137 16.90 -13.39 -3.78
N ILE A 138 15.95 -12.72 -3.16
CA ILE A 138 14.78 -13.32 -2.50
C ILE A 138 13.50 -12.67 -2.98
N PHE A 139 12.39 -13.41 -2.95
CA PHE A 139 11.07 -12.84 -3.21
C PHE A 139 10.60 -12.04 -1.98
N SER A 140 10.27 -10.77 -2.18
CA SER A 140 9.61 -9.93 -1.18
C SER A 140 8.11 -9.92 -1.39
N PRO A 141 7.29 -10.13 -0.34
CA PRO A 141 5.85 -9.83 -0.44
C PRO A 141 5.63 -8.40 -0.96
N GLY A 142 4.70 -8.21 -1.91
CA GLY A 142 4.50 -6.92 -2.57
C GLY A 142 5.35 -6.68 -3.82
N MET A 143 6.29 -7.57 -4.16
CA MET A 143 7.16 -7.41 -5.33
C MET A 143 6.38 -7.47 -6.65
N ALA A 144 5.39 -8.37 -6.77
CA ALA A 144 4.67 -8.55 -8.03
C ALA A 144 3.86 -7.29 -8.39
N SER A 145 3.11 -6.73 -7.45
CA SER A 145 2.39 -5.47 -7.67
C SER A 145 3.35 -4.29 -7.88
N SER A 146 4.50 -4.28 -7.20
CA SER A 146 5.54 -3.25 -7.42
C SER A 146 6.05 -3.25 -8.85
N LEU A 147 6.29 -4.41 -9.44
CA LEU A 147 6.72 -4.54 -10.84
C LEU A 147 5.59 -4.21 -11.84
N PHE A 148 4.34 -4.41 -11.45
CA PHE A 148 3.21 -4.19 -12.34
C PHE A 148 2.74 -2.73 -12.38
N PHE A 149 2.80 -2.02 -11.26
CA PHE A 149 2.24 -0.66 -11.15
C PHE A 149 3.29 0.46 -11.27
N TYR A 150 4.57 0.13 -11.20
CA TYR A 150 5.69 1.10 -11.20
C TYR A 150 6.83 0.70 -12.13
#